data_468e3f257fc0cca3b74fefd3b7e64c74
#
_entry.id   468e3f257fc0cca3b74fefd3b7e64c74
#
_cell.length_a   1.000
_cell.length_b   1.000
_cell.length_c   1.000
_cell.angle_alpha   90.00
_cell.angle_beta   90.00
_cell.angle_gamma   90.00
#
_symmetry.space_group_name_H-M   'P 1'
#
loop_
_entity.id
_entity.type
_entity.pdbx_description
1 polymer ?
#
loop_
_entity_poly.entity_id
_entity_poly.type
_entity_poly.pdbx_seq_one_letter_code
_entity_poly.pdbx_strand_id
1 'polypeptide(L)'
;YTAEEIDKVLREVGCVVAAVDGGYEVIPPSWRPDLTHKTDLVEEIARITGYDRIPSRLPVAPPGRGLTTKQKRRRAILGALAGSGHVEVLTYPFISEAQNQLFSEGQPTVKLANALQAEFGEMRTTILPGLIEAARRNFSRGLTDLAIFEEGSVFLPAKTITATGKLPIGNQLPTAAELATLNATIPAQPSRLAALFTGDRINQGVGIQAQAISYQDAIQAARVVAHAVGLDLTVRQASPKGFHPGRTAELLVGSGLVSIGFAGELDPNLTAANDLPRRVAALEIDLEALYAAAPQVIQAGFIGTYPAATQDLSLVVANEIPAGDIRAVILEGAGELLEQVTLVDDYRGDNVAAGHKSLTFALRFRAP
;
A
#
# COMPACT_ATOMS: atom_id res chain seq x y z
N TYR A 1 46.36 -13.51 4.02
CA TYR A 1 47.26 -14.20 3.11
C TYR A 1 48.68 -13.66 3.33
N THR A 2 49.68 -14.53 3.28
CA THR A 2 51.09 -14.12 3.44
C THR A 2 51.68 -13.63 2.12
N ALA A 3 52.80 -12.94 2.18
CA ALA A 3 53.52 -12.47 0.99
C ALA A 3 53.96 -13.62 0.08
N GLU A 4 54.40 -14.74 0.70
CA GLU A 4 54.80 -15.94 -0.02
C GLU A 4 53.62 -16.60 -0.76
N GLU A 5 52.43 -16.65 -0.11
CA GLU A 5 51.22 -17.18 -0.72
C GLU A 5 50.77 -16.33 -1.90
N ILE A 6 50.84 -15.01 -1.77
CA ILE A 6 50.48 -14.04 -2.81
C ILE A 6 51.38 -14.23 -4.04
N ASP A 7 52.72 -14.22 -3.84
CA ASP A 7 53.69 -14.40 -4.91
C ASP A 7 53.52 -15.75 -5.60
N LYS A 8 53.36 -16.81 -4.83
CA LYS A 8 53.14 -18.16 -5.32
C LYS A 8 51.90 -18.25 -6.22
N VAL A 9 50.75 -17.77 -5.72
CA VAL A 9 49.46 -17.86 -6.46
C VAL A 9 49.52 -17.05 -7.73
N LEU A 10 50.06 -15.83 -7.70
CA LEU A 10 50.13 -14.99 -8.88
C LEU A 10 51.01 -15.64 -9.99
N ARG A 11 52.11 -16.31 -9.60
CA ARG A 11 52.93 -17.09 -10.53
C ARG A 11 52.22 -18.33 -11.05
N GLU A 12 51.47 -19.02 -10.23
CA GLU A 12 50.66 -20.18 -10.65
C GLU A 12 49.59 -19.79 -11.68
N VAL A 13 49.01 -18.58 -11.56
CA VAL A 13 48.11 -17.99 -12.55
C VAL A 13 48.81 -17.63 -13.86
N GLY A 14 50.16 -17.60 -13.85
CA GLY A 14 50.98 -17.28 -15.03
C GLY A 14 51.46 -15.83 -15.08
N CYS A 15 51.29 -15.07 -14.01
CA CYS A 15 51.78 -13.70 -13.96
C CYS A 15 53.31 -13.64 -13.74
N VAL A 16 53.95 -12.61 -14.29
CA VAL A 16 55.30 -12.21 -13.89
C VAL A 16 55.17 -11.29 -12.71
N VAL A 17 55.84 -11.64 -11.60
CA VAL A 17 55.72 -10.92 -10.33
C VAL A 17 57.13 -10.40 -9.90
N ALA A 18 57.25 -9.11 -9.65
CA ALA A 18 58.43 -8.46 -9.06
C ALA A 18 58.00 -7.76 -7.74
N ALA A 19 58.81 -7.98 -6.68
CA ALA A 19 58.59 -7.26 -5.43
C ALA A 19 59.12 -5.81 -5.57
N VAL A 20 58.30 -4.88 -5.15
CA VAL A 20 58.62 -3.45 -5.09
C VAL A 20 58.36 -2.89 -3.69
N ASP A 21 58.79 -1.67 -3.45
CA ASP A 21 58.53 -1.04 -2.16
C ASP A 21 57.02 -0.87 -1.93
N GLY A 22 56.52 -1.49 -0.85
CA GLY A 22 55.10 -1.47 -0.48
C GLY A 22 54.18 -2.41 -1.25
N GLY A 23 54.69 -3.33 -2.10
CA GLY A 23 53.81 -4.26 -2.81
C GLY A 23 54.46 -5.09 -3.94
N TYR A 24 53.73 -5.30 -4.97
CA TYR A 24 54.14 -6.07 -6.16
C TYR A 24 53.83 -5.31 -7.45
N GLU A 25 54.76 -5.38 -8.40
CA GLU A 25 54.49 -5.13 -9.79
C GLU A 25 54.12 -6.45 -10.46
N VAL A 26 52.94 -6.52 -11.06
CA VAL A 26 52.40 -7.76 -11.62
C VAL A 26 52.06 -7.56 -13.09
N ILE A 27 52.59 -8.41 -13.97
CA ILE A 27 52.30 -8.42 -15.36
C ILE A 27 51.49 -9.68 -15.66
N PRO A 28 50.16 -9.54 -15.96
CA PRO A 28 49.31 -10.68 -16.34
C PRO A 28 49.76 -11.34 -17.63
N PRO A 29 49.51 -12.66 -17.83
CA PRO A 29 49.80 -13.32 -19.06
C PRO A 29 48.80 -12.91 -20.16
N SER A 30 49.24 -12.97 -21.42
CA SER A 30 48.44 -12.52 -22.58
C SER A 30 47.12 -13.27 -22.78
N TRP A 31 46.98 -14.48 -22.21
CA TRP A 31 45.74 -15.29 -22.27
C TRP A 31 44.74 -14.98 -21.16
N ARG A 32 45.05 -14.04 -20.21
CA ARG A 32 44.19 -13.54 -19.17
C ARG A 32 43.88 -12.04 -19.38
N PRO A 33 43.10 -11.70 -20.44
CA PRO A 33 42.75 -10.31 -20.72
C PRO A 33 41.77 -9.70 -19.66
N ASP A 34 41.24 -10.53 -18.80
CA ASP A 34 40.38 -10.18 -17.69
C ASP A 34 41.13 -9.55 -16.50
N LEU A 35 42.42 -9.85 -16.31
CA LEU A 35 43.23 -9.34 -15.20
C LEU A 35 43.75 -7.92 -15.53
N THR A 36 42.88 -6.92 -15.42
CA THR A 36 43.16 -5.53 -15.78
C THR A 36 43.36 -4.61 -14.59
N HIS A 37 42.92 -5.03 -13.41
CA HIS A 37 42.92 -4.20 -12.22
C HIS A 37 43.44 -4.97 -11.00
N LYS A 38 43.96 -4.24 -10.00
CA LYS A 38 44.49 -4.86 -8.77
C LYS A 38 43.46 -5.72 -8.03
N THR A 39 42.17 -5.40 -8.13
CA THR A 39 41.09 -6.17 -7.52
C THR A 39 40.91 -7.54 -8.15
N ASP A 40 41.20 -7.68 -9.46
CA ASP A 40 41.14 -8.95 -10.19
C ASP A 40 42.19 -9.90 -9.64
N LEU A 41 43.42 -9.38 -9.36
CA LEU A 41 44.50 -10.14 -8.73
C LEU A 41 44.15 -10.56 -7.30
N VAL A 42 43.53 -9.70 -6.52
CA VAL A 42 43.05 -10.03 -5.17
C VAL A 42 42.01 -11.15 -5.22
N GLU A 43 41.13 -11.13 -6.20
CA GLU A 43 40.14 -12.19 -6.41
C GLU A 43 40.76 -13.52 -6.76
N GLU A 44 41.76 -13.55 -7.65
CA GLU A 44 42.51 -14.77 -8.01
C GLU A 44 43.22 -15.37 -6.77
N ILE A 45 43.82 -14.54 -5.96
CA ILE A 45 44.50 -15.00 -4.72
C ILE A 45 43.45 -15.63 -3.78
N ALA A 46 42.33 -14.97 -3.57
CA ALA A 46 41.29 -15.46 -2.69
C ALA A 46 40.63 -16.75 -3.23
N ARG A 47 40.43 -16.84 -4.53
CA ARG A 47 39.82 -17.99 -5.19
C ARG A 47 40.69 -19.26 -5.07
N ILE A 48 42.00 -19.13 -5.26
CA ILE A 48 42.93 -20.25 -5.23
C ILE A 48 43.28 -20.67 -3.80
N THR A 49 43.42 -19.71 -2.89
CA THR A 49 43.78 -20.00 -1.50
C THR A 49 42.60 -20.31 -0.59
N GLY A 50 41.36 -20.06 -1.03
CA GLY A 50 40.11 -20.31 -0.32
C GLY A 50 39.44 -19.06 0.21
N TYR A 51 38.16 -18.86 -0.14
CA TYR A 51 37.31 -17.76 0.36
C TYR A 51 36.96 -17.89 1.84
N ASP A 52 36.99 -19.09 2.39
CA ASP A 52 36.74 -19.39 3.80
C ASP A 52 37.70 -18.67 4.75
N ARG A 53 38.87 -18.31 4.24
CA ARG A 53 39.90 -17.53 4.97
C ARG A 53 39.56 -16.03 5.07
N ILE A 54 38.61 -15.55 4.30
CA ILE A 54 38.19 -14.13 4.35
C ILE A 54 37.29 -13.96 5.57
N PRO A 55 37.64 -13.10 6.55
CA PRO A 55 36.82 -12.93 7.75
C PRO A 55 35.48 -12.28 7.41
N SER A 56 34.39 -12.94 7.81
CA SER A 56 33.06 -12.37 7.71
C SER A 56 32.91 -11.23 8.70
N ARG A 57 32.85 -10.00 8.21
CA ARG A 57 32.60 -8.81 9.02
C ARG A 57 31.28 -8.20 8.61
N LEU A 58 30.29 -8.24 9.52
CA LEU A 58 29.05 -7.53 9.30
C LEU A 58 29.31 -6.02 9.33
N PRO A 59 28.81 -5.26 8.35
CA PRO A 59 28.90 -3.81 8.39
C PRO A 59 28.14 -3.27 9.60
N VAL A 60 28.77 -2.38 10.34
CA VAL A 60 28.11 -1.69 11.45
C VAL A 60 27.28 -0.55 10.87
N ALA A 61 25.98 -0.60 11.07
CA ALA A 61 25.10 0.49 10.66
C ALA A 61 25.43 1.76 11.45
N PRO A 62 25.56 2.92 10.79
CA PRO A 62 25.75 4.19 11.50
C PRO A 62 24.61 4.40 12.51
N PRO A 63 24.90 4.70 13.79
CA PRO A 63 23.86 4.91 14.78
C PRO A 63 23.06 6.18 14.48
N GLY A 64 21.80 6.22 14.87
CA GLY A 64 21.08 7.45 15.14
C GLY A 64 20.01 7.91 14.17
N ARG A 65 19.88 7.38 12.96
CA ARG A 65 18.81 7.87 12.05
C ARG A 65 17.48 7.16 12.20
N GLY A 66 17.47 5.87 12.52
CA GLY A 66 16.25 5.05 12.65
C GLY A 66 15.40 5.06 11.38
N LEU A 67 14.13 4.77 11.54
CA LEU A 67 13.14 4.79 10.43
C LEU A 67 12.74 6.23 10.09
N THR A 68 12.57 6.51 8.80
CA THR A 68 11.95 7.75 8.33
C THR A 68 10.49 7.83 8.78
N THR A 69 9.89 9.03 8.76
CA THR A 69 8.47 9.22 9.08
C THR A 69 7.58 8.36 8.18
N LYS A 70 7.86 8.29 6.87
CA LYS A 70 7.13 7.45 5.93
C LYS A 70 7.21 5.96 6.32
N GLN A 71 8.38 5.45 6.66
CA GLN A 71 8.56 4.07 7.11
C GLN A 71 7.84 3.77 8.43
N LYS A 72 7.84 4.71 9.38
CA LYS A 72 7.10 4.58 10.64
C LYS A 72 5.59 4.51 10.40
N ARG A 73 5.04 5.41 9.56
CA ARG A 73 3.63 5.43 9.17
C ARG A 73 3.22 4.14 8.46
N ARG A 74 4.01 3.71 7.47
CA ARG A 74 3.79 2.43 6.79
C ARG A 74 3.69 1.28 7.79
N ARG A 75 4.67 1.16 8.69
CA ARG A 75 4.70 0.10 9.70
C ARG A 75 3.52 0.17 10.67
N ALA A 76 3.08 1.36 11.05
CA ALA A 76 1.90 1.56 11.90
C ALA A 76 0.62 1.07 11.19
N ILE A 77 0.42 1.42 9.92
CA ILE A 77 -0.72 0.99 9.12
C ILE A 77 -0.78 -0.54 8.98
N LEU A 78 0.32 -1.16 8.54
CA LEU A 78 0.35 -2.62 8.34
C LEU A 78 0.13 -3.35 9.67
N GLY A 79 0.76 -2.87 10.76
CA GLY A 79 0.56 -3.43 12.09
C GLY A 79 -0.87 -3.25 12.62
N ALA A 80 -1.52 -2.12 12.33
CA ALA A 80 -2.91 -1.88 12.73
C ALA A 80 -3.90 -2.79 11.99
N LEU A 81 -3.71 -2.99 10.68
CA LEU A 81 -4.52 -3.94 9.90
C LEU A 81 -4.31 -5.38 10.36
N ALA A 82 -3.07 -5.82 10.52
CA ALA A 82 -2.78 -7.16 11.02
C ALA A 82 -3.35 -7.37 12.42
N GLY A 83 -3.21 -6.39 13.32
CA GLY A 83 -3.79 -6.42 14.66
C GLY A 83 -5.32 -6.41 14.70
N SER A 84 -5.99 -5.95 13.64
CA SER A 84 -7.45 -6.02 13.49
C SER A 84 -7.94 -7.26 12.71
N GLY A 85 -7.08 -8.26 12.51
CA GLY A 85 -7.45 -9.56 11.96
C GLY A 85 -7.32 -9.70 10.45
N HIS A 86 -6.63 -8.77 9.78
CA HIS A 86 -6.40 -8.85 8.34
C HIS A 86 -5.07 -9.58 8.04
N VAL A 87 -5.02 -10.29 6.93
CA VAL A 87 -3.83 -11.04 6.48
C VAL A 87 -3.15 -10.31 5.34
N GLU A 88 -1.88 -9.97 5.53
CA GLU A 88 -1.06 -9.39 4.46
C GLU A 88 -0.72 -10.45 3.42
N VAL A 89 -0.90 -10.10 2.15
CA VAL A 89 -0.54 -10.94 1.01
C VAL A 89 0.34 -10.15 0.05
N LEU A 90 1.06 -10.86 -0.81
CA LEU A 90 1.90 -10.28 -1.86
C LEU A 90 1.46 -10.84 -3.20
N THR A 91 1.17 -9.95 -4.14
CA THR A 91 0.83 -10.31 -5.51
C THR A 91 1.84 -9.72 -6.50
N TYR A 92 1.98 -10.35 -7.66
CA TYR A 92 2.85 -9.83 -8.70
C TYR A 92 2.27 -8.57 -9.34
N PRO A 93 3.12 -7.60 -9.72
CA PRO A 93 2.66 -6.38 -10.37
C PRO A 93 2.33 -6.57 -11.86
N PHE A 94 2.51 -7.77 -12.38
CA PHE A 94 2.25 -8.12 -13.78
C PHE A 94 0.85 -8.69 -13.90
N ILE A 95 0.01 -8.04 -14.69
CA ILE A 95 -1.39 -8.40 -14.88
C ILE A 95 -1.77 -8.35 -16.36
N SER A 96 -2.93 -8.86 -16.69
CA SER A 96 -3.45 -8.77 -18.07
C SER A 96 -4.09 -7.40 -18.33
N GLU A 97 -4.20 -7.02 -19.60
CA GLU A 97 -4.92 -5.83 -20.01
C GLU A 97 -6.38 -5.84 -19.51
N ALA A 98 -7.05 -7.00 -19.60
CA ALA A 98 -8.41 -7.16 -19.12
C ALA A 98 -8.52 -6.90 -17.61
N GLN A 99 -7.56 -7.37 -16.82
CA GLN A 99 -7.52 -7.12 -15.37
C GLN A 99 -7.29 -5.64 -15.06
N ASN A 100 -6.40 -4.95 -15.78
CA ASN A 100 -6.21 -3.50 -15.63
C ASN A 100 -7.51 -2.73 -15.94
N GLN A 101 -8.24 -3.15 -16.95
CA GLN A 101 -9.48 -2.50 -17.38
C GLN A 101 -10.65 -2.66 -16.39
N LEU A 102 -10.60 -3.59 -15.44
CA LEU A 102 -11.66 -3.75 -14.44
C LEU A 102 -11.93 -2.47 -13.63
N PHE A 103 -10.88 -1.73 -13.30
CA PHE A 103 -10.93 -0.53 -12.47
C PHE A 103 -10.46 0.74 -13.19
N SER A 104 -9.98 0.63 -14.43
CA SER A 104 -9.45 1.73 -15.22
C SER A 104 -10.54 2.36 -16.10
N GLU A 105 -10.53 3.68 -16.22
CA GLU A 105 -11.37 4.45 -17.13
C GLU A 105 -10.64 4.77 -18.46
N GLY A 106 -9.72 3.89 -18.88
CA GLY A 106 -8.95 4.07 -20.12
C GLY A 106 -7.63 4.84 -19.92
N GLN A 107 -7.10 4.86 -18.69
CA GLN A 107 -5.77 5.40 -18.45
C GLN A 107 -4.72 4.55 -19.19
N PRO A 108 -3.63 5.18 -19.67
CA PRO A 108 -2.52 4.44 -20.27
C PRO A 108 -1.88 3.50 -19.26
N THR A 109 -1.37 2.36 -19.74
CA THR A 109 -0.68 1.34 -18.95
C THR A 109 0.77 1.20 -19.40
N VAL A 110 1.63 0.67 -18.54
CA VAL A 110 3.00 0.30 -18.92
C VAL A 110 2.97 -1.13 -19.45
N LYS A 111 3.34 -1.31 -20.71
CA LYS A 111 3.45 -2.63 -21.36
C LYS A 111 4.89 -3.14 -21.29
N LEU A 112 5.04 -4.42 -20.97
CA LEU A 112 6.34 -5.09 -20.95
C LEU A 112 6.74 -5.51 -22.37
N ALA A 113 7.97 -5.19 -22.76
CA ALA A 113 8.50 -5.58 -24.09
C ALA A 113 8.74 -7.09 -24.21
N ASN A 114 9.03 -7.77 -23.09
CA ASN A 114 9.40 -9.18 -23.03
C ASN A 114 8.77 -9.88 -21.81
N ALA A 115 7.45 -9.83 -21.72
CA ALA A 115 6.72 -10.51 -20.65
C ALA A 115 7.02 -12.02 -20.64
N LEU A 116 7.26 -12.60 -19.46
CA LEU A 116 7.48 -14.05 -19.30
C LEU A 116 6.26 -14.87 -19.73
N GLN A 117 5.06 -14.33 -19.50
CA GLN A 117 3.80 -14.87 -19.99
C GLN A 117 3.09 -13.77 -20.77
N ALA A 118 2.77 -14.02 -22.02
CA ALA A 118 2.18 -13.01 -22.91
C ALA A 118 0.85 -12.43 -22.38
N GLU A 119 0.11 -13.23 -21.61
CA GLU A 119 -1.14 -12.82 -20.97
C GLU A 119 -0.95 -11.73 -19.91
N PHE A 120 0.16 -11.77 -19.15
CA PHE A 120 0.48 -10.82 -18.07
C PHE A 120 1.50 -9.78 -18.54
N GLY A 121 1.18 -9.11 -19.64
CA GLY A 121 2.07 -8.16 -20.32
C GLY A 121 1.99 -6.73 -19.84
N GLU A 122 1.21 -6.40 -18.81
CA GLU A 122 1.05 -5.04 -18.31
C GLU A 122 1.44 -4.89 -16.84
N MET A 123 1.93 -3.71 -16.50
CA MET A 123 2.11 -3.32 -15.09
C MET A 123 0.78 -2.86 -14.51
N ARG A 124 0.50 -3.25 -13.27
CA ARG A 124 -0.74 -2.91 -12.56
C ARG A 124 -0.88 -1.42 -12.31
N THR A 125 -2.06 -0.86 -12.55
CA THR A 125 -2.45 0.51 -12.19
C THR A 125 -3.21 0.57 -10.86
N THR A 126 -3.65 -0.59 -10.36
CA THR A 126 -4.36 -0.83 -9.08
C THR A 126 -3.95 -2.18 -8.51
N ILE A 127 -3.98 -2.35 -7.21
CA ILE A 127 -3.65 -3.61 -6.53
C ILE A 127 -4.83 -4.60 -6.55
N LEU A 128 -6.05 -4.10 -6.69
CA LEU A 128 -7.28 -4.89 -6.56
C LEU A 128 -7.34 -6.14 -7.45
N PRO A 129 -6.91 -6.14 -8.72
CA PRO A 129 -6.91 -7.36 -9.55
C PRO A 129 -6.07 -8.49 -8.95
N GLY A 130 -4.92 -8.17 -8.35
CA GLY A 130 -4.09 -9.14 -7.66
C GLY A 130 -4.78 -9.77 -6.45
N LEU A 131 -5.51 -8.96 -5.66
CA LEU A 131 -6.30 -9.44 -4.52
C LEU A 131 -7.50 -10.29 -4.95
N ILE A 132 -8.16 -9.94 -6.06
CA ILE A 132 -9.25 -10.74 -6.66
C ILE A 132 -8.72 -12.12 -7.04
N GLU A 133 -7.58 -12.19 -7.71
CA GLU A 133 -6.95 -13.45 -8.07
C GLU A 133 -6.49 -14.26 -6.85
N ALA A 134 -5.97 -13.61 -5.81
CA ALA A 134 -5.65 -14.25 -4.55
C ALA A 134 -6.90 -14.82 -3.87
N ALA A 135 -8.00 -14.06 -3.84
CA ALA A 135 -9.27 -14.53 -3.29
C ALA A 135 -9.81 -15.73 -4.07
N ARG A 136 -9.85 -15.67 -5.41
CA ARG A 136 -10.28 -16.77 -6.28
C ARG A 136 -9.52 -18.08 -5.98
N ARG A 137 -8.19 -17.98 -5.84
CA ARG A 137 -7.35 -19.15 -5.49
C ARG A 137 -7.65 -19.71 -4.10
N ASN A 138 -8.00 -18.87 -3.14
CA ASN A 138 -8.38 -19.31 -1.81
C ASN A 138 -9.77 -19.96 -1.81
N PHE A 139 -10.73 -19.37 -2.53
CA PHE A 139 -12.07 -19.95 -2.73
C PHE A 139 -12.02 -21.34 -3.34
N SER A 140 -11.19 -21.56 -4.36
CA SER A 140 -11.02 -22.88 -4.99
C SER A 140 -10.46 -23.95 -4.02
N ARG A 141 -9.93 -23.52 -2.87
CA ARG A 141 -9.41 -24.38 -1.77
C ARG A 141 -10.37 -24.45 -0.58
N GLY A 142 -11.57 -23.89 -0.70
CA GLY A 142 -12.58 -23.91 0.36
C GLY A 142 -12.41 -22.83 1.45
N LEU A 143 -11.49 -21.89 1.28
CA LEU A 143 -11.34 -20.75 2.19
C LEU A 143 -12.21 -19.61 1.72
N THR A 144 -13.35 -19.41 2.37
CA THR A 144 -14.40 -18.47 1.95
C THR A 144 -14.40 -17.16 2.71
N ASP A 145 -13.95 -17.16 3.94
CA ASP A 145 -13.96 -16.00 4.83
C ASP A 145 -12.58 -15.36 4.80
N LEU A 146 -12.43 -14.33 3.97
CA LEU A 146 -11.17 -13.67 3.72
C LEU A 146 -11.21 -12.20 4.15
N ALA A 147 -10.17 -11.78 4.82
CA ALA A 147 -9.84 -10.38 5.06
C ALA A 147 -8.35 -10.21 4.71
N ILE A 148 -8.06 -9.99 3.43
CA ILE A 148 -6.69 -9.90 2.91
C ILE A 148 -6.36 -8.47 2.50
N PHE A 149 -5.09 -8.07 2.65
CA PHE A 149 -4.62 -6.77 2.20
C PHE A 149 -3.21 -6.85 1.62
N GLU A 150 -2.88 -5.87 0.80
CA GLU A 150 -1.54 -5.69 0.23
C GLU A 150 -1.17 -4.21 0.22
N GLU A 151 0.07 -3.90 0.59
CA GLU A 151 0.69 -2.61 0.31
C GLU A 151 1.76 -2.80 -0.76
N GLY A 152 1.70 -1.97 -1.81
CA GLY A 152 2.63 -2.07 -2.91
C GLY A 152 2.57 -0.90 -3.88
N SER A 153 3.49 -0.87 -4.82
CA SER A 153 3.50 0.14 -5.88
C SER A 153 2.53 -0.21 -7.00
N VAL A 154 1.94 0.84 -7.56
CA VAL A 154 1.24 0.82 -8.85
C VAL A 154 2.02 1.65 -9.86
N PHE A 155 1.76 1.48 -11.16
CA PHE A 155 2.54 2.08 -12.23
C PHE A 155 1.64 2.96 -13.09
N LEU A 156 1.82 4.29 -12.96
CA LEU A 156 0.97 5.29 -13.60
C LEU A 156 1.79 6.11 -14.61
N PRO A 157 1.84 5.68 -15.89
CA PRO A 157 2.59 6.41 -16.89
C PRO A 157 1.93 7.78 -17.16
N ALA A 158 2.76 8.76 -17.52
CA ALA A 158 2.26 10.03 -18.03
C ALA A 158 1.44 9.81 -19.31
N LYS A 159 0.46 10.69 -19.58
CA LYS A 159 -0.37 10.61 -20.80
C LYS A 159 0.46 10.63 -22.09
N THR A 160 1.64 11.23 -22.05
CA THR A 160 2.59 11.26 -23.16
C THR A 160 3.89 10.60 -22.70
N ILE A 161 4.22 9.43 -23.26
CA ILE A 161 5.51 8.80 -23.03
C ILE A 161 6.51 9.50 -23.94
N THR A 162 7.41 10.26 -23.35
CA THR A 162 8.55 10.83 -24.07
C THR A 162 9.56 9.73 -24.36
N ALA A 163 10.11 9.69 -25.57
CA ALA A 163 11.13 8.73 -25.91
C ALA A 163 12.32 8.79 -24.94
N THR A 164 12.80 7.63 -24.51
CA THR A 164 13.95 7.53 -23.61
C THR A 164 15.17 8.20 -24.24
N GLY A 165 15.75 9.19 -23.53
CA GLY A 165 17.06 9.71 -23.86
C GLY A 165 18.09 8.57 -23.84
N LYS A 166 18.99 8.55 -24.81
CA LYS A 166 20.14 7.62 -24.77
C LYS A 166 21.15 8.15 -23.77
N LEU A 167 21.55 7.32 -22.83
CA LEU A 167 22.68 7.64 -21.98
C LEU A 167 23.97 7.62 -22.83
N PRO A 168 24.96 8.47 -22.47
CA PRO A 168 26.26 8.42 -23.12
C PRO A 168 26.87 7.02 -22.96
N ILE A 169 27.40 6.48 -24.04
CA ILE A 169 28.09 5.19 -24.03
C ILE A 169 29.55 5.46 -23.70
N GLY A 170 30.11 4.72 -22.74
CA GLY A 170 31.54 4.80 -22.39
C GLY A 170 31.79 5.10 -20.91
N ASN A 171 32.96 5.66 -20.61
CA ASN A 171 33.43 5.94 -19.26
C ASN A 171 33.04 7.32 -18.71
N GLN A 172 32.09 8.00 -19.34
CA GLN A 172 31.65 9.32 -18.90
C GLN A 172 30.43 9.20 -17.99
N LEU A 173 30.47 9.89 -16.86
CA LEU A 173 29.30 10.04 -15.99
C LEU A 173 28.25 10.88 -16.72
N PRO A 174 26.95 10.45 -16.72
CA PRO A 174 25.90 11.27 -17.24
C PRO A 174 25.82 12.62 -16.51
N THR A 175 25.52 13.68 -17.24
CA THR A 175 25.26 14.99 -16.66
C THR A 175 23.97 14.98 -15.85
N ALA A 176 23.77 15.93 -14.95
CA ALA A 176 22.54 16.09 -14.19
C ALA A 176 21.31 16.30 -15.11
N ALA A 177 21.48 16.97 -16.26
CA ALA A 177 20.41 17.17 -17.24
C ALA A 177 20.02 15.88 -17.96
N GLU A 178 20.99 15.02 -18.33
CA GLU A 178 20.73 13.72 -18.93
C GLU A 178 20.03 12.79 -17.95
N LEU A 179 20.47 12.77 -16.69
CA LEU A 179 19.81 11.99 -15.63
C LEU A 179 18.38 12.51 -15.36
N ALA A 180 18.15 13.81 -15.34
CA ALA A 180 16.81 14.37 -15.20
C ALA A 180 15.89 13.98 -16.35
N THR A 181 16.41 14.01 -17.60
CA THR A 181 15.66 13.56 -18.78
C THR A 181 15.31 12.09 -18.70
N LEU A 182 16.26 11.24 -18.29
CA LEU A 182 16.04 9.81 -18.11
C LEU A 182 15.00 9.55 -17.02
N ASN A 183 15.13 10.19 -15.86
CA ASN A 183 14.22 10.02 -14.73
C ASN A 183 12.79 10.48 -15.08
N ALA A 184 12.63 11.50 -15.94
CA ALA A 184 11.33 11.95 -16.39
C ALA A 184 10.58 10.91 -17.26
N THR A 185 11.27 9.89 -17.79
CA THR A 185 10.63 8.79 -18.54
C THR A 185 10.11 7.66 -17.64
N ILE A 186 10.52 7.63 -16.37
CA ILE A 186 10.08 6.61 -15.41
C ILE A 186 8.62 6.91 -15.03
N PRO A 187 7.69 5.95 -15.16
CA PRO A 187 6.31 6.15 -14.74
C PRO A 187 6.25 6.42 -13.24
N ALA A 188 5.28 7.24 -12.81
CA ALA A 188 5.02 7.42 -11.38
C ALA A 188 4.68 6.06 -10.73
N GLN A 189 5.28 5.81 -9.58
CA GLN A 189 5.12 4.55 -8.84
C GLN A 189 4.67 4.82 -7.39
N PRO A 190 3.47 5.41 -7.20
CA PRO A 190 2.98 5.68 -5.86
C PRO A 190 2.71 4.37 -5.12
N SER A 191 2.94 4.40 -3.80
CA SER A 191 2.52 3.30 -2.92
C SER A 191 1.01 3.38 -2.68
N ARG A 192 0.34 2.25 -2.81
CA ARG A 192 -1.06 2.07 -2.47
C ARG A 192 -1.25 0.94 -1.49
N LEU A 193 -2.35 1.00 -0.76
CA LEU A 193 -2.83 -0.07 0.07
C LEU A 193 -4.20 -0.48 -0.43
N ALA A 194 -4.39 -1.77 -0.70
CA ALA A 194 -5.70 -2.32 -1.02
C ALA A 194 -6.05 -3.45 -0.05
N ALA A 195 -7.35 -3.63 0.18
CA ALA A 195 -7.86 -4.78 0.93
C ALA A 195 -9.11 -5.34 0.27
N LEU A 196 -9.36 -6.63 0.50
CA LEU A 196 -10.50 -7.36 -0.03
C LEU A 196 -11.06 -8.30 1.03
N PHE A 197 -12.38 -8.34 1.12
CA PHE A 197 -13.13 -9.04 2.13
C PHE A 197 -14.22 -9.91 1.49
N THR A 198 -14.33 -11.17 1.97
CA THR A 198 -15.37 -12.10 1.52
C THR A 198 -15.89 -12.93 2.71
N GLY A 199 -17.07 -13.51 2.56
CA GLY A 199 -17.65 -14.46 3.52
C GLY A 199 -18.22 -13.79 4.76
N ASP A 200 -17.97 -14.38 5.92
CA ASP A 200 -18.47 -13.92 7.20
C ASP A 200 -17.37 -13.23 8.03
N ARG A 201 -17.68 -12.06 8.58
CA ARG A 201 -16.84 -11.40 9.57
C ARG A 201 -16.87 -12.13 10.90
N ILE A 202 -18.05 -12.65 11.27
CA ILE A 202 -18.27 -13.49 12.43
C ILE A 202 -18.93 -14.76 11.94
N ASN A 203 -18.25 -15.89 12.13
CA ASN A 203 -18.75 -17.17 11.74
C ASN A 203 -19.85 -17.65 12.68
N GLN A 204 -20.81 -18.40 12.15
CA GLN A 204 -21.86 -19.03 12.95
C GLN A 204 -21.24 -19.97 14.00
N GLY A 205 -21.72 -19.86 15.22
CA GLY A 205 -21.31 -20.69 16.35
C GLY A 205 -22.45 -20.95 17.32
N VAL A 206 -22.16 -21.66 18.40
CA VAL A 206 -23.14 -21.90 19.46
C VAL A 206 -23.51 -20.59 20.14
N GLY A 207 -24.76 -20.15 19.95
CA GLY A 207 -25.24 -18.86 20.50
C GLY A 207 -24.74 -17.63 19.72
N ILE A 208 -24.04 -17.80 18.58
CA ILE A 208 -23.51 -16.72 17.76
C ILE A 208 -24.15 -16.83 16.37
N GLN A 209 -24.77 -15.76 15.92
CA GLN A 209 -25.26 -15.65 14.53
C GLN A 209 -24.12 -15.19 13.61
N ALA A 210 -24.08 -15.79 12.41
CA ALA A 210 -23.15 -15.36 11.38
C ALA A 210 -23.42 -13.88 11.00
N GLN A 211 -22.34 -13.12 10.81
CA GLN A 211 -22.41 -11.76 10.30
C GLN A 211 -21.60 -11.66 9.00
N ALA A 212 -22.32 -11.65 7.89
CA ALA A 212 -21.70 -11.50 6.58
C ALA A 212 -21.00 -10.13 6.46
N ILE A 213 -19.87 -10.11 5.76
CA ILE A 213 -19.19 -8.87 5.43
C ILE A 213 -20.04 -7.98 4.50
N SER A 214 -19.75 -6.68 4.55
CA SER A 214 -20.43 -5.66 3.75
C SER A 214 -19.47 -4.50 3.42
N TYR A 215 -19.95 -3.50 2.69
CA TYR A 215 -19.21 -2.25 2.45
C TYR A 215 -18.73 -1.57 3.75
N GLN A 216 -19.43 -1.80 4.87
CA GLN A 216 -19.07 -1.22 6.18
C GLN A 216 -17.72 -1.74 6.67
N ASP A 217 -17.39 -3.00 6.38
CA ASP A 217 -16.12 -3.60 6.80
C ASP A 217 -14.95 -2.97 6.04
N ALA A 218 -15.12 -2.70 4.74
CA ALA A 218 -14.12 -1.96 3.96
C ALA A 218 -13.92 -0.52 4.45
N ILE A 219 -15.01 0.19 4.78
CA ILE A 219 -14.92 1.54 5.37
C ILE A 219 -14.26 1.50 6.75
N GLN A 220 -14.56 0.48 7.57
CA GLN A 220 -13.94 0.33 8.89
C GLN A 220 -12.43 0.06 8.78
N ALA A 221 -11.99 -0.77 7.85
CA ALA A 221 -10.57 -0.98 7.57
C ALA A 221 -9.89 0.33 7.11
N ALA A 222 -10.56 1.14 6.28
CA ALA A 222 -10.07 2.46 5.90
C ALA A 222 -9.93 3.41 7.10
N ARG A 223 -10.86 3.35 8.08
CA ARG A 223 -10.73 4.11 9.34
C ARG A 223 -9.53 3.66 10.16
N VAL A 224 -9.29 2.36 10.26
CA VAL A 224 -8.10 1.82 10.93
C VAL A 224 -6.83 2.37 10.30
N VAL A 225 -6.76 2.41 8.97
CA VAL A 225 -5.62 2.97 8.22
C VAL A 225 -5.43 4.46 8.50
N ALA A 226 -6.49 5.27 8.42
CA ALA A 226 -6.43 6.71 8.67
C ALA A 226 -6.02 7.00 10.13
N HIS A 227 -6.63 6.31 11.08
CA HIS A 227 -6.35 6.47 12.51
C HIS A 227 -4.90 6.10 12.87
N ALA A 228 -4.33 5.08 12.23
CA ALA A 228 -2.94 4.69 12.45
C ALA A 228 -1.91 5.79 12.14
N VAL A 229 -2.30 6.80 11.38
CA VAL A 229 -1.47 7.98 11.06
C VAL A 229 -2.01 9.29 11.65
N GLY A 230 -2.99 9.20 12.57
CA GLY A 230 -3.56 10.34 13.29
C GLY A 230 -4.55 11.18 12.49
N LEU A 231 -5.26 10.56 11.57
CA LEU A 231 -6.30 11.20 10.76
C LEU A 231 -7.68 10.61 11.03
N ASP A 232 -8.70 11.46 11.03
CA ASP A 232 -10.09 11.04 10.96
C ASP A 232 -10.53 10.88 9.50
N LEU A 233 -11.35 9.85 9.26
CA LEU A 233 -11.90 9.54 7.95
C LEU A 233 -13.31 10.10 7.80
N THR A 234 -13.51 10.92 6.78
CA THR A 234 -14.83 11.31 6.27
C THR A 234 -15.15 10.49 5.02
N VAL A 235 -16.41 10.13 4.82
CA VAL A 235 -16.85 9.35 3.67
C VAL A 235 -17.90 10.11 2.88
N ARG A 236 -17.86 10.01 1.56
CA ARG A 236 -18.83 10.59 0.65
C ARG A 236 -19.26 9.53 -0.36
N GLN A 237 -20.56 9.45 -0.68
CA GLN A 237 -21.04 8.50 -1.68
C GLN A 237 -20.33 8.71 -3.02
N ALA A 238 -19.91 7.61 -3.65
CA ALA A 238 -19.23 7.62 -4.95
C ALA A 238 -19.56 6.38 -5.75
N SER A 239 -19.24 6.42 -7.05
CA SER A 239 -19.48 5.29 -7.97
C SER A 239 -18.30 5.13 -8.93
N PRO A 240 -17.08 4.81 -8.44
CA PRO A 240 -15.96 4.54 -9.32
C PRO A 240 -16.16 3.21 -10.05
N LYS A 241 -15.51 3.07 -11.21
CA LYS A 241 -15.56 1.84 -12.00
C LYS A 241 -15.08 0.63 -11.19
N GLY A 242 -15.76 -0.50 -11.34
CA GLY A 242 -15.46 -1.75 -10.64
C GLY A 242 -16.11 -1.89 -9.27
N PHE A 243 -16.74 -0.83 -8.76
CA PHE A 243 -17.47 -0.83 -7.50
C PHE A 243 -18.99 -0.72 -7.69
N HIS A 244 -19.71 -1.15 -6.68
CA HIS A 244 -21.18 -1.09 -6.64
C HIS A 244 -21.66 0.36 -6.52
N PRO A 245 -22.54 0.86 -7.41
CA PRO A 245 -22.90 2.29 -7.48
C PRO A 245 -23.59 2.84 -6.24
N GLY A 246 -24.28 2.00 -5.47
CA GLY A 246 -25.02 2.43 -4.27
C GLY A 246 -24.38 2.05 -2.93
N ARG A 247 -23.22 1.35 -2.94
CA ARG A 247 -22.58 0.83 -1.73
C ARG A 247 -21.08 1.09 -1.73
N THR A 248 -20.69 2.25 -2.24
CA THR A 248 -19.29 2.68 -2.33
C THR A 248 -19.17 4.11 -1.86
N ALA A 249 -18.11 4.37 -1.13
CA ALA A 249 -17.76 5.68 -0.62
C ALA A 249 -16.36 6.09 -1.10
N GLU A 250 -16.22 7.35 -1.40
CA GLU A 250 -14.94 8.03 -1.51
C GLU A 250 -14.42 8.32 -0.09
N LEU A 251 -13.15 8.10 0.12
CA LEU A 251 -12.45 8.25 1.38
C LEU A 251 -11.75 9.60 1.42
N LEU A 252 -12.12 10.44 2.40
CA LEU A 252 -11.65 11.80 2.52
C LEU A 252 -10.97 12.00 3.87
N VAL A 253 -9.85 12.73 3.91
CA VAL A 253 -9.11 13.02 5.14
C VAL A 253 -8.74 14.49 5.26
N GLY A 254 -8.53 14.94 6.51
CA GLY A 254 -8.11 16.30 6.83
C GLY A 254 -9.19 17.36 6.60
N SER A 255 -8.92 18.59 7.04
CA SER A 255 -9.85 19.73 6.93
C SER A 255 -10.13 20.13 5.48
N GLY A 256 -9.20 19.83 4.56
CA GLY A 256 -9.35 20.07 3.12
C GLY A 256 -10.13 18.97 2.38
N LEU A 257 -10.62 17.95 3.06
CA LEU A 257 -11.31 16.78 2.48
C LEU A 257 -10.55 16.20 1.29
N VAL A 258 -9.27 15.91 1.50
CA VAL A 258 -8.40 15.32 0.46
C VAL A 258 -8.84 13.89 0.18
N SER A 259 -9.16 13.59 -1.08
CA SER A 259 -9.48 12.22 -1.51
C SER A 259 -8.25 11.33 -1.45
N ILE A 260 -8.37 10.21 -0.76
CA ILE A 260 -7.31 9.21 -0.62
C ILE A 260 -7.67 7.87 -1.28
N GLY A 261 -8.87 7.72 -1.83
CA GLY A 261 -9.29 6.48 -2.48
C GLY A 261 -10.75 6.14 -2.27
N PHE A 262 -11.09 4.86 -2.41
CA PHE A 262 -12.45 4.36 -2.34
C PHE A 262 -12.55 3.10 -1.49
N ALA A 263 -13.73 2.89 -0.86
CA ALA A 263 -14.08 1.67 -0.15
C ALA A 263 -15.57 1.35 -0.36
N GLY A 264 -15.88 0.07 -0.57
CA GLY A 264 -17.26 -0.36 -0.79
C GLY A 264 -17.39 -1.80 -1.21
N GLU A 265 -18.55 -2.19 -1.71
CA GLU A 265 -18.74 -3.49 -2.39
C GLU A 265 -18.26 -3.39 -3.84
N LEU A 266 -17.72 -4.47 -4.38
CA LEU A 266 -17.41 -4.58 -5.80
C LEU A 266 -18.69 -4.75 -6.62
N ASP A 267 -18.63 -4.40 -7.91
CA ASP A 267 -19.74 -4.61 -8.84
C ASP A 267 -20.09 -6.11 -8.92
N PRO A 268 -21.37 -6.50 -8.77
CA PRO A 268 -21.79 -7.90 -8.83
C PRO A 268 -21.46 -8.60 -10.16
N ASN A 269 -21.40 -7.88 -11.27
CA ASN A 269 -21.00 -8.45 -12.56
C ASN A 269 -19.51 -8.76 -12.57
N LEU A 270 -18.69 -7.89 -11.94
CA LEU A 270 -17.26 -8.11 -11.80
C LEU A 270 -16.99 -9.34 -10.91
N THR A 271 -17.68 -9.47 -9.78
CA THR A 271 -17.50 -10.62 -8.88
C THR A 271 -17.91 -11.92 -9.55
N ALA A 272 -19.06 -11.93 -10.28
CA ALA A 272 -19.53 -13.10 -11.03
C ALA A 272 -18.56 -13.51 -12.15
N ALA A 273 -17.99 -12.55 -12.89
CA ALA A 273 -17.02 -12.82 -13.95
C ALA A 273 -15.68 -13.36 -13.44
N ASN A 274 -15.40 -13.25 -12.14
CA ASN A 274 -14.17 -13.70 -11.50
C ASN A 274 -14.39 -14.88 -10.53
N ASP A 275 -15.50 -15.61 -10.63
CA ASP A 275 -15.84 -16.77 -9.78
C ASP A 275 -15.79 -16.45 -8.27
N LEU A 276 -16.15 -15.23 -7.90
CA LEU A 276 -16.25 -14.77 -6.52
C LEU A 276 -17.69 -14.73 -6.03
N PRO A 277 -17.94 -14.73 -4.71
CA PRO A 277 -19.28 -14.54 -4.17
C PRO A 277 -19.90 -13.23 -4.64
N ARG A 278 -21.22 -13.18 -4.65
CA ARG A 278 -21.96 -11.97 -5.05
C ARG A 278 -21.59 -10.74 -4.22
N ARG A 279 -21.23 -10.94 -2.95
CA ARG A 279 -20.81 -9.85 -2.06
C ARG A 279 -19.34 -9.98 -1.75
N VAL A 280 -18.57 -9.03 -2.25
CA VAL A 280 -17.15 -8.82 -1.97
C VAL A 280 -16.99 -7.35 -1.64
N ALA A 281 -16.43 -7.04 -0.48
CA ALA A 281 -16.07 -5.67 -0.14
C ALA A 281 -14.59 -5.44 -0.42
N ALA A 282 -14.23 -4.22 -0.81
CA ALA A 282 -12.85 -3.86 -1.11
C ALA A 282 -12.58 -2.38 -0.81
N LEU A 283 -11.32 -2.06 -0.64
CA LEU A 283 -10.82 -0.69 -0.58
C LEU A 283 -9.50 -0.57 -1.34
N GLU A 284 -9.22 0.63 -1.83
CA GLU A 284 -7.87 1.02 -2.25
C GLU A 284 -7.59 2.46 -1.83
N ILE A 285 -6.42 2.68 -1.20
CA ILE A 285 -5.99 3.95 -0.61
C ILE A 285 -4.66 4.36 -1.24
N ASP A 286 -4.58 5.62 -1.67
CA ASP A 286 -3.34 6.28 -2.05
C ASP A 286 -2.57 6.69 -0.79
N LEU A 287 -1.47 5.97 -0.50
CA LEU A 287 -0.67 6.22 0.69
C LEU A 287 0.13 7.52 0.60
N GLU A 288 0.47 8.00 -0.59
CA GLU A 288 1.18 9.27 -0.72
C GLU A 288 0.26 10.44 -0.34
N ALA A 289 -0.99 10.43 -0.81
CA ALA A 289 -2.00 11.41 -0.43
C ALA A 289 -2.31 11.36 1.09
N LEU A 290 -2.44 10.15 1.63
CA LEU A 290 -2.66 9.93 3.06
C LEU A 290 -1.49 10.48 3.90
N TYR A 291 -0.24 10.18 3.51
CA TYR A 291 0.94 10.65 4.23
C TYR A 291 1.13 12.17 4.14
N ALA A 292 0.76 12.78 3.01
CA ALA A 292 0.81 14.23 2.85
C ALA A 292 -0.20 14.95 3.76
N ALA A 293 -1.37 14.36 3.99
CA ALA A 293 -2.40 14.91 4.88
C ALA A 293 -2.11 14.65 6.38
N ALA A 294 -1.31 13.63 6.70
CA ALA A 294 -1.08 13.20 8.08
C ALA A 294 -0.25 14.22 8.88
N PRO A 295 -0.59 14.47 10.16
CA PRO A 295 0.16 15.39 11.02
C PRO A 295 1.57 14.88 11.29
N GLN A 296 2.53 15.79 11.49
CA GLN A 296 3.90 15.44 11.84
C GLN A 296 3.99 14.79 13.22
N VAL A 297 3.18 15.25 14.14
CA VAL A 297 3.08 14.74 15.51
C VAL A 297 1.60 14.51 15.82
N ILE A 298 1.27 13.30 16.25
CA ILE A 298 -0.07 12.98 16.74
C ILE A 298 -0.15 13.51 18.17
N GLN A 299 -1.03 14.48 18.37
CA GLN A 299 -1.31 15.04 19.69
C GLN A 299 -2.49 14.28 20.31
N ALA A 300 -2.38 13.96 21.60
CA ALA A 300 -3.51 13.44 22.36
C ALA A 300 -4.61 14.51 22.42
N GLY A 301 -5.85 14.07 22.26
CA GLY A 301 -7.01 14.93 22.48
C GLY A 301 -7.11 15.37 23.93
N PHE A 302 -7.92 16.39 24.15
CA PHE A 302 -8.22 16.85 25.51
C PHE A 302 -8.91 15.74 26.33
N ILE A 303 -8.44 15.49 27.53
CA ILE A 303 -9.05 14.54 28.47
C ILE A 303 -9.83 15.34 29.50
N GLY A 304 -11.16 15.42 29.30
CA GLY A 304 -12.04 16.10 30.23
C GLY A 304 -12.11 15.41 31.61
N THR A 305 -12.06 16.19 32.68
CA THR A 305 -12.11 15.69 34.06
C THR A 305 -13.52 15.77 34.67
N TYR A 306 -14.43 16.50 34.04
CA TYR A 306 -15.80 16.65 34.52
C TYR A 306 -16.69 15.47 34.10
N PRO A 307 -17.78 15.19 34.85
CA PRO A 307 -18.79 14.22 34.43
C PRO A 307 -19.40 14.59 33.07
N ALA A 308 -19.69 13.58 32.26
CA ALA A 308 -20.38 13.80 30.99
C ALA A 308 -21.90 13.91 31.20
N ALA A 309 -22.54 14.77 30.41
CA ALA A 309 -23.99 14.80 30.23
C ALA A 309 -24.33 14.11 28.90
N THR A 310 -25.38 13.29 28.89
CA THR A 310 -25.84 12.58 27.68
C THR A 310 -27.23 13.03 27.29
N GLN A 311 -27.50 13.08 25.98
CA GLN A 311 -28.81 13.41 25.42
C GLN A 311 -29.01 12.64 24.12
N ASP A 312 -30.22 12.13 23.88
CA ASP A 312 -30.60 11.53 22.64
C ASP A 312 -31.36 12.53 21.76
N LEU A 313 -31.06 12.52 20.47
CA LEU A 313 -31.68 13.36 19.46
C LEU A 313 -32.21 12.46 18.34
N SER A 314 -33.54 12.42 18.15
CA SER A 314 -34.19 11.70 17.05
C SER A 314 -34.73 12.69 16.05
N LEU A 315 -34.39 12.44 14.75
CA LEU A 315 -34.74 13.31 13.65
C LEU A 315 -35.39 12.48 12.53
N VAL A 316 -36.56 12.93 12.04
CA VAL A 316 -37.19 12.36 10.86
C VAL A 316 -36.69 13.11 9.63
N VAL A 317 -36.05 12.40 8.72
CA VAL A 317 -35.44 12.96 7.51
C VAL A 317 -35.83 12.14 6.27
N ALA A 318 -35.72 12.73 5.09
CA ALA A 318 -35.93 12.01 3.85
C ALA A 318 -34.89 10.86 3.67
N ASN A 319 -35.30 9.76 3.03
CA ASN A 319 -34.48 8.56 2.91
C ASN A 319 -33.13 8.79 2.21
N GLU A 320 -33.10 9.73 1.27
CA GLU A 320 -31.92 10.11 0.49
C GLU A 320 -30.87 10.87 1.28
N ILE A 321 -31.22 11.45 2.44
CA ILE A 321 -30.27 12.20 3.26
C ILE A 321 -29.36 11.23 4.02
N PRO A 322 -28.05 11.23 3.80
CA PRO A 322 -27.12 10.38 4.53
C PRO A 322 -27.06 10.72 6.02
N ALA A 323 -26.97 9.71 6.87
CA ALA A 323 -26.81 9.92 8.31
C ALA A 323 -25.49 10.70 8.64
N GLY A 324 -24.48 10.57 7.79
CA GLY A 324 -23.23 11.32 7.89
C GLY A 324 -23.40 12.83 7.76
N ASP A 325 -24.28 13.28 6.88
CA ASP A 325 -24.57 14.71 6.68
C ASP A 325 -25.29 15.30 7.91
N ILE A 326 -26.26 14.55 8.45
CA ILE A 326 -26.93 14.94 9.71
C ILE A 326 -25.92 15.00 10.85
N ARG A 327 -25.03 14.01 10.96
CA ARG A 327 -23.98 14.01 11.98
C ARG A 327 -23.06 15.24 11.84
N ALA A 328 -22.71 15.64 10.64
CA ALA A 328 -21.89 16.84 10.40
C ALA A 328 -22.59 18.12 10.88
N VAL A 329 -23.88 18.28 10.60
CA VAL A 329 -24.70 19.41 11.06
C VAL A 329 -24.80 19.41 12.61
N ILE A 330 -24.97 18.23 13.23
CA ILE A 330 -24.99 18.12 14.70
C ILE A 330 -23.64 18.56 15.29
N LEU A 331 -22.52 18.11 14.71
CA LEU A 331 -21.18 18.49 15.16
C LEU A 331 -20.94 20.01 15.06
N GLU A 332 -21.41 20.63 13.99
CA GLU A 332 -21.29 22.08 13.79
C GLU A 332 -22.19 22.87 14.75
N GLY A 333 -23.43 22.41 14.95
CA GLY A 333 -24.43 23.14 15.76
C GLY A 333 -24.31 22.96 17.27
N ALA A 334 -23.74 21.84 17.73
CA ALA A 334 -23.70 21.53 19.17
C ALA A 334 -22.53 22.21 19.93
N GLY A 335 -21.59 22.80 19.24
CA GLY A 335 -20.50 23.59 19.83
C GLY A 335 -19.43 22.78 20.55
N GLU A 336 -18.52 23.48 21.23
CA GLU A 336 -17.29 22.94 21.83
C GLU A 336 -17.48 21.93 22.97
N LEU A 337 -18.67 21.92 23.60
CA LEU A 337 -18.96 20.97 24.66
C LEU A 337 -19.30 19.56 24.17
N LEU A 338 -19.56 19.40 22.86
CA LEU A 338 -19.90 18.10 22.31
C LEU A 338 -18.66 17.23 22.19
N GLU A 339 -18.54 16.21 23.04
CA GLU A 339 -17.44 15.25 23.08
C GLU A 339 -17.61 14.13 22.01
N GLN A 340 -18.88 13.66 21.83
CA GLN A 340 -19.15 12.51 20.95
C GLN A 340 -20.57 12.56 20.38
N VAL A 341 -20.70 12.11 19.12
CA VAL A 341 -21.97 11.85 18.43
C VAL A 341 -21.95 10.42 17.90
N THR A 342 -22.91 9.61 18.32
CA THR A 342 -23.04 8.21 17.86
C THR A 342 -24.42 7.99 17.27
N LEU A 343 -24.49 7.46 16.03
CA LEU A 343 -25.76 7.00 15.46
C LEU A 343 -26.17 5.70 16.18
N VAL A 344 -27.34 5.72 16.82
CA VAL A 344 -27.85 4.60 17.62
C VAL A 344 -28.88 3.78 16.82
N ASP A 345 -29.70 4.47 16.00
CA ASP A 345 -30.79 3.83 15.28
C ASP A 345 -31.06 4.50 13.92
N ASP A 346 -31.39 3.70 12.89
CA ASP A 346 -31.94 4.08 11.57
C ASP A 346 -33.25 3.31 11.38
N TYR A 347 -34.33 3.87 11.87
CA TYR A 347 -35.64 3.24 11.85
C TYR A 347 -36.44 3.62 10.60
N ARG A 348 -36.99 2.59 9.95
CA ARG A 348 -37.78 2.69 8.72
C ARG A 348 -39.02 1.80 8.84
N GLY A 349 -39.93 2.16 9.72
CA GLY A 349 -41.14 1.39 10.00
C GLY A 349 -42.43 2.20 9.87
N ASP A 350 -43.54 1.59 10.26
CA ASP A 350 -44.90 2.10 10.04
C ASP A 350 -45.21 3.45 10.71
N ASN A 351 -44.39 3.87 11.69
CA ASN A 351 -44.56 5.15 12.39
C ASN A 351 -43.79 6.32 11.73
N VAL A 352 -43.17 6.08 10.57
CA VAL A 352 -42.46 7.11 9.80
C VAL A 352 -43.12 7.27 8.45
N ALA A 353 -43.31 8.51 8.00
CA ALA A 353 -43.96 8.79 6.70
C ALA A 353 -43.22 8.10 5.55
N ALA A 354 -43.95 7.67 4.53
CA ALA A 354 -43.36 7.08 3.35
C ALA A 354 -42.29 7.99 2.71
N GLY A 355 -41.16 7.43 2.35
CA GLY A 355 -40.02 8.20 1.82
C GLY A 355 -39.14 8.86 2.90
N HIS A 356 -39.40 8.62 4.18
CA HIS A 356 -38.63 9.13 5.30
C HIS A 356 -38.06 8.01 6.18
N LYS A 357 -37.10 8.36 7.01
CA LYS A 357 -36.49 7.52 8.04
C LYS A 357 -36.29 8.33 9.33
N SER A 358 -36.29 7.68 10.47
CA SER A 358 -35.92 8.28 11.74
C SER A 358 -34.51 7.90 12.12
N LEU A 359 -33.65 8.89 12.32
CA LEU A 359 -32.28 8.71 12.76
C LEU A 359 -32.17 9.15 14.23
N THR A 360 -31.70 8.28 15.11
CA THR A 360 -31.47 8.60 16.51
C THR A 360 -29.96 8.66 16.79
N PHE A 361 -29.52 9.78 17.33
CA PHE A 361 -28.13 10.03 17.72
C PHE A 361 -28.03 10.18 19.25
N ALA A 362 -27.10 9.44 19.86
CA ALA A 362 -26.67 9.68 21.21
C ALA A 362 -25.55 10.73 21.21
N LEU A 363 -25.80 11.81 21.95
CA LEU A 363 -24.91 12.94 22.12
C LEU A 363 -24.29 12.88 23.51
N ARG A 364 -22.99 13.12 23.59
CA ARG A 364 -22.26 13.21 24.87
C ARG A 364 -21.57 14.56 24.94
N PHE A 365 -21.88 15.28 25.98
CA PHE A 365 -21.34 16.61 26.25
C PHE A 365 -20.45 16.56 27.48
N ARG A 366 -19.36 17.32 27.47
CA ARG A 366 -18.48 17.46 28.62
C ARG A 366 -17.85 18.85 28.63
N ALA A 367 -17.79 19.45 29.80
CA ALA A 367 -17.03 20.68 30.00
C ALA A 367 -15.53 20.41 29.96
N PRO A 368 -14.73 21.37 29.48
CA PRO A 368 -13.28 21.26 29.42
C PRO A 368 -12.62 21.11 30.79
#